data_f15cc98bbf7d8db9a6ec01b36985d5d5
#
_entry.id   f15cc98bbf7d8db9a6ec01b36985d5d5
#
_cell.length_a   1.000
_cell.length_b   1.000
_cell.length_c   1.000
_cell.angle_alpha   90.00
_cell.angle_beta   90.00
_cell.angle_gamma   90.00
#
_symmetry.space_group_name_H-M   'P 1'
#
loop_
_entity.id
_entity.type
_entity.pdbx_description
1 polymer ?
#
loop_
_entity_poly.entity_id
_entity_poly.type
_entity_poly.pdbx_seq_one_letter_code
_entity_poly.pdbx_strand_id
1 'polypeptide(L)'
;MSTFNKTLTLLQDLIKQSGGKPIHFGNETYCFSRQSEVTPEQLTLFEQQYNVQLPEDFRTFLLTLGACTLFEDERGLSYQFYHPEQWESYAKEVFEGTGVYLFPHILLVCYPNVGHQAGFVLGEEDQFGIFYSDIPPEYWEEDTELVPFSQWLEEEIEILLSSFL
;
A
#
# COMPACT_ATOMS: atom_id res chain seq x y z
N MET A 1 4.06 -18.14 -14.54
CA MET A 1 3.99 -17.30 -13.32
C MET A 1 3.85 -15.85 -13.76
N SER A 2 2.89 -15.15 -13.18
CA SER A 2 2.66 -13.76 -13.54
C SER A 2 3.80 -12.87 -13.04
N THR A 3 3.98 -11.71 -13.67
CA THR A 3 4.97 -10.73 -13.26
C THR A 3 4.72 -10.29 -11.81
N PHE A 4 3.46 -10.16 -11.41
CA PHE A 4 3.10 -9.77 -10.07
C PHE A 4 3.55 -10.81 -9.03
N ASN A 5 3.38 -12.10 -9.32
CA ASN A 5 3.85 -13.15 -8.41
C ASN A 5 5.36 -13.12 -8.23
N LYS A 6 6.11 -12.81 -9.29
CA LYS A 6 7.56 -12.63 -9.21
C LYS A 6 7.92 -11.43 -8.32
N THR A 7 7.17 -10.35 -8.45
CA THR A 7 7.34 -9.16 -7.63
C THR A 7 7.11 -9.47 -6.15
N LEU A 8 6.04 -10.21 -5.84
CA LEU A 8 5.75 -10.60 -4.46
C LEU A 8 6.84 -11.49 -3.88
N THR A 9 7.36 -12.44 -4.69
CA THR A 9 8.46 -13.30 -4.26
C THR A 9 9.72 -12.48 -3.97
N LEU A 10 10.04 -11.52 -4.83
CA LEU A 10 11.17 -10.61 -4.61
C LEU A 10 11.02 -9.86 -3.29
N LEU A 11 9.86 -9.26 -3.04
CA LEU A 11 9.64 -8.50 -1.81
C LEU A 11 9.68 -9.40 -0.58
N GLN A 12 9.14 -10.60 -0.67
CA GLN A 12 9.20 -11.57 0.43
C GLN A 12 10.65 -11.93 0.76
N ASP A 13 11.48 -12.15 -0.25
CA ASP A 13 12.90 -12.43 -0.06
C ASP A 13 13.64 -11.24 0.55
N LEU A 14 13.33 -10.02 0.11
CA LEU A 14 13.94 -8.81 0.66
C LEU A 14 13.58 -8.63 2.13
N ILE A 15 12.34 -8.91 2.51
CA ILE A 15 11.93 -8.86 3.92
C ILE A 15 12.72 -9.87 4.74
N LYS A 16 12.88 -11.09 4.23
CA LYS A 16 13.66 -12.14 4.92
C LYS A 16 15.12 -11.75 5.07
N GLN A 17 15.73 -11.23 4.02
CA GLN A 17 17.12 -10.81 4.03
C GLN A 17 17.35 -9.64 4.99
N SER A 18 16.45 -8.67 4.97
CA SER A 18 16.59 -7.46 5.76
C SER A 18 16.29 -7.69 7.24
N GLY A 19 15.14 -8.26 7.55
CA GLY A 19 14.69 -8.41 8.94
C GLY A 19 14.71 -7.09 9.69
N GLY A 20 14.47 -5.98 9.00
CA GLY A 20 14.50 -4.65 9.59
C GLY A 20 15.87 -3.99 9.58
N LYS A 21 16.88 -4.66 9.03
CA LYS A 21 18.26 -4.11 8.94
C LYS A 21 18.55 -3.66 7.51
N PRO A 22 19.49 -2.69 7.32
CA PRO A 22 19.81 -2.21 5.99
C PRO A 22 20.40 -3.28 5.07
N ILE A 23 19.88 -3.34 3.85
CA ILE A 23 20.42 -4.18 2.79
C ILE A 23 20.48 -3.38 1.50
N HIS A 24 21.27 -3.85 0.54
CA HIS A 24 21.39 -3.17 -0.75
C HIS A 24 20.27 -3.57 -1.70
N PHE A 25 19.72 -2.57 -2.39
CA PHE A 25 18.80 -2.77 -3.49
C PHE A 25 19.12 -1.72 -4.54
N GLY A 26 19.54 -2.16 -5.73
CA GLY A 26 20.11 -1.22 -6.69
C GLY A 26 21.38 -0.63 -6.12
N ASN A 27 21.51 0.69 -6.16
CA ASN A 27 22.66 1.41 -5.61
C ASN A 27 22.39 2.03 -4.25
N GLU A 28 21.22 1.76 -3.67
CA GLU A 28 20.82 2.34 -2.40
C GLU A 28 20.69 1.27 -1.33
N THR A 29 20.55 1.72 -0.09
CA THR A 29 20.40 0.86 1.07
C THR A 29 19.01 1.09 1.66
N TYR A 30 18.27 0.00 1.87
CA TYR A 30 16.91 0.05 2.42
C TYR A 30 16.72 -0.99 3.49
N CYS A 31 15.78 -0.73 4.39
CA CYS A 31 15.28 -1.72 5.34
C CYS A 31 13.91 -2.21 4.88
N PHE A 32 13.66 -3.49 5.10
CA PHE A 32 12.37 -4.12 4.79
C PHE A 32 11.95 -4.93 6.02
N SER A 33 10.69 -4.82 6.41
CA SER A 33 10.21 -5.56 7.58
C SER A 33 8.73 -5.89 7.47
N ARG A 34 8.33 -6.96 8.14
CA ARG A 34 6.92 -7.33 8.32
C ARG A 34 6.53 -6.99 9.76
N GLN A 35 5.44 -6.25 9.93
CA GLN A 35 4.92 -5.91 11.25
C GLN A 35 3.98 -7.00 11.78
N SER A 36 3.10 -7.54 10.90
CA SER A 36 2.16 -8.57 11.30
C SER A 36 1.66 -9.35 10.09
N GLU A 37 1.18 -10.56 10.35
CA GLU A 37 0.54 -11.37 9.32
C GLU A 37 -0.89 -10.88 9.07
N VAL A 38 -1.36 -11.11 7.85
CA VAL A 38 -2.77 -10.89 7.50
C VAL A 38 -3.33 -12.25 7.06
N THR A 39 -4.43 -12.66 7.69
CA THR A 39 -5.06 -13.95 7.40
C THR A 39 -6.25 -13.79 6.45
N PRO A 40 -6.64 -14.85 5.72
CA PRO A 40 -7.84 -14.80 4.90
C PRO A 40 -9.10 -14.44 5.71
N GLU A 41 -9.19 -14.93 6.94
CA GLU A 41 -10.32 -14.66 7.82
C GLU A 41 -10.41 -13.17 8.16
N GLN A 42 -9.29 -12.53 8.40
CA GLN A 42 -9.26 -11.09 8.69
C GLN A 42 -9.75 -10.28 7.50
N LEU A 43 -9.37 -10.65 6.28
CA LEU A 43 -9.83 -9.98 5.06
C LEU A 43 -11.31 -10.18 4.83
N THR A 44 -11.78 -11.42 5.00
CA THR A 44 -13.21 -11.74 4.85
C THR A 44 -14.04 -11.00 5.88
N LEU A 45 -13.56 -10.92 7.12
CA LEU A 45 -14.26 -10.20 8.17
C LEU A 45 -14.40 -8.71 7.85
N PHE A 46 -13.32 -8.10 7.35
CA PHE A 46 -13.37 -6.70 6.93
C PHE A 46 -14.38 -6.49 5.81
N GLU A 47 -14.33 -7.36 4.79
CA GLU A 47 -15.25 -7.25 3.65
C GLU A 47 -16.70 -7.39 4.08
N GLN A 48 -17.00 -8.28 5.03
CA GLN A 48 -18.35 -8.47 5.55
C GLN A 48 -18.78 -7.28 6.41
N GLN A 49 -17.89 -6.80 7.26
CA GLN A 49 -18.20 -5.70 8.19
C GLN A 49 -18.58 -4.42 7.46
N TYR A 50 -17.87 -4.12 6.38
CA TYR A 50 -18.07 -2.87 5.64
C TYR A 50 -18.80 -3.04 4.32
N ASN A 51 -19.22 -4.28 4.00
CA ASN A 51 -19.93 -4.63 2.76
C ASN A 51 -19.15 -4.14 1.52
N VAL A 52 -17.89 -4.52 1.45
CA VAL A 52 -16.99 -4.19 0.34
C VAL A 52 -16.27 -5.44 -0.14
N GLN A 53 -15.69 -5.37 -1.32
CA GLN A 53 -14.84 -6.43 -1.86
C GLN A 53 -13.48 -5.84 -2.18
N LEU A 54 -12.42 -6.41 -1.61
CA LEU A 54 -11.06 -5.97 -1.86
C LEU A 54 -10.57 -6.51 -3.19
N PRO A 55 -9.75 -5.73 -3.91
CA PRO A 55 -9.14 -6.21 -5.15
C PRO A 55 -8.30 -7.47 -4.91
N GLU A 56 -8.38 -8.41 -5.84
CA GLU A 56 -7.74 -9.72 -5.68
C GLU A 56 -6.21 -9.63 -5.59
N ASP A 57 -5.59 -8.77 -6.40
CA ASP A 57 -4.14 -8.59 -6.35
C ASP A 57 -3.69 -8.03 -4.99
N PHE A 58 -4.47 -7.13 -4.41
CA PHE A 58 -4.16 -6.59 -3.09
C PHE A 58 -4.37 -7.64 -1.98
N ARG A 59 -5.42 -8.46 -2.10
CA ARG A 59 -5.60 -9.59 -1.16
C ARG A 59 -4.38 -10.49 -1.20
N THR A 60 -3.92 -10.85 -2.39
CA THR A 60 -2.74 -11.70 -2.56
C THR A 60 -1.50 -11.06 -1.96
N PHE A 61 -1.30 -9.77 -2.17
CA PHE A 61 -0.20 -9.00 -1.56
C PHE A 61 -0.23 -9.12 -0.04
N LEU A 62 -1.37 -8.86 0.58
CA LEU A 62 -1.50 -8.89 2.04
C LEU A 62 -1.30 -10.30 2.59
N LEU A 63 -1.84 -11.31 1.93
CA LEU A 63 -1.69 -12.70 2.38
C LEU A 63 -0.24 -13.19 2.25
N THR A 64 0.50 -12.65 1.29
CA THR A 64 1.89 -13.03 1.06
C THR A 64 2.85 -12.27 1.97
N LEU A 65 2.71 -10.95 2.08
CA LEU A 65 3.64 -10.10 2.79
C LEU A 65 3.16 -9.66 4.17
N GLY A 66 1.85 -9.61 4.39
CA GLY A 66 1.27 -9.05 5.61
C GLY A 66 1.35 -7.54 5.64
N ALA A 67 1.09 -6.95 6.80
CA ALA A 67 1.36 -5.54 7.04
C ALA A 67 2.86 -5.36 7.11
N CYS A 68 3.41 -4.48 6.29
CA CYS A 68 4.85 -4.43 6.10
C CYS A 68 5.33 -3.00 5.81
N THR A 69 6.63 -2.80 6.00
CA THR A 69 7.32 -1.57 5.61
C THR A 69 8.35 -1.94 4.56
N LEU A 70 8.27 -1.31 3.40
CA LEU A 70 9.14 -1.57 2.27
C LEU A 70 9.97 -0.35 1.95
N PHE A 71 11.21 -0.56 1.52
CA PHE A 71 12.09 0.49 1.03
C PHE A 71 12.26 1.65 2.01
N GLU A 72 12.45 1.32 3.29
CA GLU A 72 12.74 2.36 4.30
C GLU A 72 14.17 2.83 4.14
N ASP A 73 14.35 4.10 3.80
CA ASP A 73 15.68 4.67 3.56
C ASP A 73 16.25 5.32 4.82
N GLU A 74 17.46 5.89 4.69
CA GLU A 74 18.15 6.52 5.81
C GLU A 74 17.40 7.70 6.42
N ARG A 75 16.53 8.34 5.63
CA ARG A 75 15.72 9.47 6.09
C ARG A 75 14.46 9.03 6.81
N GLY A 76 14.16 7.73 6.82
CA GLY A 76 12.93 7.18 7.39
C GLY A 76 11.74 7.20 6.45
N LEU A 77 11.94 7.52 5.18
CA LEU A 77 10.88 7.47 4.18
C LEU A 77 10.69 6.03 3.72
N SER A 78 9.44 5.59 3.62
CA SER A 78 9.14 4.19 3.30
C SER A 78 7.75 4.05 2.69
N TYR A 79 7.46 2.86 2.17
CA TYR A 79 6.10 2.45 1.83
C TYR A 79 5.57 1.61 2.99
N GLN A 80 4.70 2.19 3.81
CA GLN A 80 4.14 1.51 4.98
C GLN A 80 2.73 1.04 4.66
N PHE A 81 2.55 -0.28 4.66
CA PHE A 81 1.24 -0.91 4.42
C PHE A 81 0.66 -1.36 5.74
N TYR A 82 -0.54 -0.88 6.04
CA TYR A 82 -1.19 -1.11 7.32
C TYR A 82 -1.98 -2.41 7.34
N HIS A 83 -2.15 -2.97 8.55
CA HIS A 83 -3.04 -4.11 8.78
C HIS A 83 -4.50 -3.69 8.61
N PRO A 84 -5.39 -4.57 8.09
CA PRO A 84 -6.80 -4.22 7.94
C PRO A 84 -7.46 -3.67 9.20
N GLU A 85 -7.05 -4.12 10.38
CA GLU A 85 -7.58 -3.62 11.65
C GLU A 85 -7.22 -2.16 11.91
N GLN A 86 -6.25 -1.62 11.20
CA GLN A 86 -5.79 -0.23 11.34
C GLN A 86 -6.44 0.72 10.33
N TRP A 87 -7.10 0.18 9.29
CA TRP A 87 -7.58 1.03 8.18
C TRP A 87 -8.63 2.04 8.60
N GLU A 88 -9.56 1.66 9.47
CA GLU A 88 -10.59 2.59 9.93
C GLU A 88 -9.99 3.73 10.75
N SER A 89 -9.10 3.43 11.69
CA SER A 89 -8.48 4.47 12.52
C SER A 89 -7.57 5.38 11.70
N TYR A 90 -6.88 4.83 10.71
CA TYR A 90 -6.08 5.62 9.79
C TYR A 90 -6.96 6.59 8.98
N ALA A 91 -8.10 6.10 8.48
CA ALA A 91 -9.04 6.95 7.77
C ALA A 91 -9.57 8.07 8.65
N LYS A 92 -9.89 7.78 9.90
CA LYS A 92 -10.36 8.79 10.85
C LYS A 92 -9.33 9.89 11.03
N GLU A 93 -8.06 9.55 11.15
CA GLU A 93 -6.99 10.54 11.26
C GLU A 93 -6.87 11.39 10.00
N VAL A 94 -6.87 10.76 8.83
CA VAL A 94 -6.69 11.47 7.56
C VAL A 94 -7.85 12.41 7.27
N PHE A 95 -9.08 11.97 7.52
CA PHE A 95 -10.27 12.78 7.22
C PHE A 95 -10.65 13.75 8.33
N GLU A 96 -9.97 13.72 9.48
CA GLU A 96 -10.24 14.63 10.58
C GLU A 96 -10.04 16.07 10.14
N GLY A 97 -11.04 16.91 10.38
CA GLY A 97 -10.99 18.33 10.04
C GLY A 97 -11.23 18.66 8.57
N THR A 98 -11.45 17.66 7.71
CA THR A 98 -11.67 17.90 6.27
C THR A 98 -13.13 18.20 5.93
N GLY A 99 -14.07 17.87 6.82
CA GLY A 99 -15.50 18.02 6.58
C GLY A 99 -16.13 16.85 5.84
N VAL A 100 -15.35 15.86 5.42
CA VAL A 100 -15.85 14.66 4.74
C VAL A 100 -15.25 13.40 5.37
N TYR A 101 -15.97 12.28 5.24
CA TYR A 101 -15.49 10.98 5.68
C TYR A 101 -15.84 9.96 4.59
N LEU A 102 -14.84 9.57 3.81
CA LEU A 102 -15.05 8.77 2.59
C LEU A 102 -14.76 7.28 2.76
N PHE A 103 -14.40 6.85 3.99
CA PHE A 103 -14.18 5.43 4.30
C PHE A 103 -15.52 4.67 4.32
N PRO A 104 -15.62 3.47 3.75
CA PRO A 104 -14.58 2.70 3.08
C PRO A 104 -14.55 2.85 1.55
N HIS A 105 -15.37 3.72 0.97
CA HIS A 105 -15.38 3.92 -0.49
C HIS A 105 -14.00 4.32 -1.01
N ILE A 106 -13.35 5.26 -0.33
CA ILE A 106 -11.92 5.51 -0.51
C ILE A 106 -11.23 4.80 0.65
N LEU A 107 -10.51 3.73 0.33
CA LEU A 107 -9.87 2.88 1.31
C LEU A 107 -8.37 3.14 1.33
N LEU A 108 -7.91 3.87 2.36
CA LEU A 108 -6.50 4.21 2.51
C LEU A 108 -5.77 3.05 3.19
N VAL A 109 -4.76 2.51 2.53
CA VAL A 109 -4.08 1.28 2.99
C VAL A 109 -2.57 1.45 3.11
N CYS A 110 -2.01 2.53 2.57
CA CYS A 110 -0.57 2.71 2.50
C CYS A 110 -0.19 4.17 2.72
N TYR A 111 0.90 4.38 3.45
CA TYR A 111 1.58 5.67 3.54
C TYR A 111 2.81 5.56 2.65
N PRO A 112 2.77 6.12 1.42
CA PRO A 112 3.89 5.96 0.49
C PRO A 112 5.01 6.95 0.76
N ASN A 113 6.12 6.74 0.06
CA ASN A 113 7.38 7.44 0.30
C ASN A 113 7.32 8.95 0.03
N VAL A 114 6.26 9.45 -0.56
CA VAL A 114 6.12 10.87 -0.93
C VAL A 114 5.31 11.70 0.07
N GLY A 115 4.95 11.12 1.21
CA GLY A 115 4.24 11.86 2.27
C GLY A 115 2.75 12.05 2.06
N HIS A 116 2.16 11.38 1.10
CA HIS A 116 0.72 11.40 0.84
C HIS A 116 0.12 10.06 1.20
N GLN A 117 -1.21 9.93 1.08
CA GLN A 117 -1.89 8.67 1.34
C GLN A 117 -2.08 7.89 0.04
N ALA A 118 -2.09 6.57 0.11
CA ALA A 118 -2.37 5.72 -1.04
C ALA A 118 -3.43 4.69 -0.69
N GLY A 119 -4.26 4.34 -1.67
CA GLY A 119 -5.33 3.39 -1.46
C GLY A 119 -6.20 3.20 -2.69
N PHE A 120 -7.42 2.76 -2.44
CA PHE A 120 -8.35 2.34 -3.49
C PHE A 120 -9.59 3.21 -3.52
N VAL A 121 -10.15 3.39 -4.72
CA VAL A 121 -11.54 3.76 -4.88
C VAL A 121 -12.30 2.45 -5.07
N LEU A 122 -12.96 1.97 -4.03
CA LEU A 122 -13.68 0.68 -4.07
C LEU A 122 -15.00 0.83 -4.84
N GLY A 123 -15.46 -0.28 -5.44
CA GLY A 123 -16.68 -0.28 -6.22
C GLY A 123 -16.45 0.00 -7.71
N GLU A 124 -15.33 0.58 -8.06
CA GLU A 124 -14.86 0.71 -9.42
C GLU A 124 -13.87 -0.43 -9.71
N GLU A 125 -13.36 -0.53 -10.94
CA GLU A 125 -12.43 -1.61 -11.29
C GLU A 125 -11.08 -1.43 -10.62
N ASP A 126 -10.87 -2.06 -9.47
CA ASP A 126 -9.58 -2.27 -8.80
C ASP A 126 -8.61 -1.07 -8.91
N GLN A 127 -9.08 0.12 -8.59
CA GLN A 127 -8.39 1.37 -8.86
C GLN A 127 -7.56 1.80 -7.65
N PHE A 128 -6.24 1.80 -7.81
CA PHE A 128 -5.29 2.22 -6.78
C PHE A 128 -4.57 3.49 -7.22
N GLY A 129 -4.34 4.40 -6.28
CA GLY A 129 -3.59 5.62 -6.57
C GLY A 129 -3.13 6.33 -5.32
N ILE A 130 -2.41 7.43 -5.54
CA ILE A 130 -1.92 8.30 -4.49
C ILE A 130 -2.87 9.49 -4.36
N PHE A 131 -3.40 9.69 -3.16
CA PHE A 131 -4.29 10.80 -2.87
C PHE A 131 -3.49 11.92 -2.23
N TYR A 132 -3.35 13.03 -2.92
CA TYR A 132 -2.49 14.13 -2.51
C TYR A 132 -3.12 14.96 -1.42
N SER A 133 -2.35 15.22 -0.36
CA SER A 133 -2.84 15.93 0.83
C SER A 133 -3.18 17.40 0.57
N ASP A 134 -2.66 17.99 -0.49
CA ASP A 134 -2.95 19.37 -0.87
C ASP A 134 -4.23 19.52 -1.73
N ILE A 135 -4.85 18.39 -2.10
CA ILE A 135 -6.13 18.37 -2.81
C ILE A 135 -7.22 18.01 -1.81
N PRO A 136 -8.32 18.77 -1.74
CA PRO A 136 -9.43 18.41 -0.84
C PRO A 136 -9.96 17.00 -1.13
N PRO A 137 -10.23 16.17 -0.11
CA PRO A 137 -10.62 14.79 -0.32
C PRO A 137 -11.84 14.57 -1.20
N GLU A 138 -12.78 15.51 -1.22
CA GLU A 138 -13.98 15.41 -2.06
C GLU A 138 -13.66 15.39 -3.56
N TYR A 139 -12.44 15.79 -3.94
CA TYR A 139 -11.99 15.78 -5.34
C TYR A 139 -11.04 14.61 -5.65
N TRP A 140 -10.67 13.81 -4.67
CA TRP A 140 -9.68 12.74 -4.87
C TRP A 140 -10.09 11.74 -5.93
N GLU A 141 -11.34 11.32 -5.94
CA GLU A 141 -11.82 10.32 -6.89
C GLU A 141 -11.68 10.81 -8.34
N GLU A 142 -11.94 12.08 -8.58
CA GLU A 142 -11.89 12.68 -9.92
C GLU A 142 -10.47 13.06 -10.34
N ASP A 143 -9.66 13.53 -9.40
CA ASP A 143 -8.36 14.14 -9.69
C ASP A 143 -7.17 13.18 -9.56
N THR A 144 -7.39 11.96 -9.06
CA THR A 144 -6.31 11.01 -8.85
C THR A 144 -6.17 10.09 -10.05
N GLU A 145 -4.93 9.89 -10.51
CA GLU A 145 -4.64 8.88 -11.52
C GLU A 145 -4.71 7.51 -10.87
N LEU A 146 -5.64 6.66 -11.35
CA LEU A 146 -5.91 5.37 -10.77
C LEU A 146 -5.45 4.26 -11.72
N VAL A 147 -4.77 3.24 -11.18
CA VAL A 147 -4.27 2.08 -11.92
C VAL A 147 -4.50 0.82 -11.08
N PRO A 148 -4.45 -0.38 -11.66
CA PRO A 148 -4.49 -1.60 -10.86
C PRO A 148 -3.33 -1.62 -9.87
N PHE A 149 -3.56 -2.16 -8.67
CA PHE A 149 -2.55 -2.20 -7.62
C PHE A 149 -1.27 -2.90 -8.08
N SER A 150 -1.41 -4.04 -8.77
CA SER A 150 -0.26 -4.77 -9.27
C SER A 150 0.60 -3.94 -10.22
N GLN A 151 -0.04 -3.17 -11.09
CA GLN A 151 0.67 -2.28 -12.00
C GLN A 151 1.43 -1.17 -11.23
N TRP A 152 0.76 -0.55 -10.27
CA TRP A 152 1.37 0.50 -9.47
C TRP A 152 2.62 -0.02 -8.74
N LEU A 153 2.50 -1.19 -8.10
CA LEU A 153 3.60 -1.76 -7.33
C LEU A 153 4.79 -2.11 -8.22
N GLU A 154 4.52 -2.71 -9.37
CA GLU A 154 5.58 -3.08 -10.32
C GLU A 154 6.30 -1.84 -10.86
N GLU A 155 5.56 -0.79 -11.19
CA GLU A 155 6.14 0.47 -11.68
C GLU A 155 6.98 1.15 -10.61
N GLU A 156 6.53 1.15 -9.36
CA GLU A 156 7.31 1.75 -8.26
C GLU A 156 8.64 1.03 -8.06
N ILE A 157 8.64 -0.30 -8.12
CA ILE A 157 9.87 -1.07 -7.99
C ILE A 157 10.82 -0.81 -9.16
N GLU A 158 10.31 -0.70 -10.38
CA GLU A 158 11.11 -0.34 -11.55
C GLU A 158 11.76 1.04 -11.40
N ILE A 159 11.01 2.01 -10.90
CA ILE A 159 11.53 3.35 -10.67
C ILE A 159 12.67 3.30 -9.65
N LEU A 160 12.51 2.54 -8.58
CA LEU A 160 13.55 2.41 -7.55
C LEU A 160 14.79 1.72 -8.08
N LEU A 161 14.64 0.74 -8.99
CA LEU A 161 15.77 0.08 -9.62
C LEU A 161 16.49 0.97 -10.64
N SER A 162 15.75 1.78 -11.39
CA SER A 162 16.30 2.55 -12.50
C SER A 162 16.76 3.96 -12.10
N SER A 163 16.40 4.45 -10.93
CA SER A 163 16.72 5.82 -10.51
C SER A 163 18.22 6.06 -10.28
N PHE A 164 19.04 5.05 -10.48
CA PHE A 164 20.48 5.11 -10.21
C PHE A 164 21.34 4.92 -11.46
N LEU A 165 20.74 4.93 -12.60
CA LEU A 165 21.46 4.77 -13.86
C LEU A 165 21.94 6.10 -14.44
#